data_dfbedf5298484e35e085a4bd8e5fd3c4
#
_entry.id   dfbedf5298484e35e085a4bd8e5fd3c4
#
_cell.length_a   1.000
_cell.length_b   1.000
_cell.length_c   1.000
_cell.angle_alpha   90.00
_cell.angle_beta   90.00
_cell.angle_gamma   90.00
#
_symmetry.space_group_name_H-M   'P 1'
#
loop_
_entity.id
_entity.type
_entity.pdbx_description
1 polymer ?
#
loop_
_entity_poly.entity_id
_entity_poly.type
_entity_poly.pdbx_seq_one_letter_code
_entity_poly.pdbx_strand_id
1 'polypeptide(L)'
;MARKKLRSAAVIHLGSENITMQLMEYTGLDDIRIITELRSRVRLGEETFQTRKISFGTMLQIVEILKGYRQVMREYGIKSYILQATTAVREAENRQYFLDQVLVKTGFQIEVVNMSREIYTKMASLLRTLETHGNMPLPREGVLLADISSGGLGLTYVKDREVKFQQNLHVGLVRLKE
;
A
#
# COMPACT_ATOMS: atom_id res chain seq x y z
N MET A 1 16.20 32.05 -5.83
CA MET A 1 15.56 30.77 -5.37
C MET A 1 15.59 29.79 -6.51
N ALA A 2 16.26 28.65 -6.36
CA ALA A 2 16.26 27.60 -7.38
C ALA A 2 14.84 27.03 -7.56
N ARG A 3 14.33 27.06 -8.79
CA ARG A 3 13.02 26.48 -9.15
C ARG A 3 13.06 24.97 -8.83
N LYS A 4 12.28 24.51 -7.86
CA LYS A 4 12.19 23.07 -7.57
C LYS A 4 11.72 22.35 -8.84
N LYS A 5 12.46 21.36 -9.28
CA LYS A 5 12.17 20.61 -10.51
C LYS A 5 10.93 19.74 -10.30
N LEU A 6 9.92 19.92 -11.14
CA LEU A 6 8.75 19.05 -11.17
C LEU A 6 9.18 17.61 -11.54
N ARG A 7 8.73 16.65 -10.77
CA ARG A 7 8.98 15.20 -10.95
C ARG A 7 7.65 14.48 -11.01
N SER A 8 7.63 13.31 -11.65
CA SER A 8 6.46 12.45 -11.68
C SER A 8 6.81 11.02 -11.28
N ALA A 9 5.88 10.34 -10.63
CA ALA A 9 6.03 8.96 -10.21
C ALA A 9 4.68 8.25 -10.17
N ALA A 10 4.72 6.90 -10.23
CA ALA A 10 3.60 6.03 -9.93
C ALA A 10 3.79 5.40 -8.56
N VAL A 11 2.74 5.40 -7.74
CA VAL A 11 2.68 4.62 -6.50
C VAL A 11 1.64 3.54 -6.69
N ILE A 12 2.07 2.28 -6.60
CA ILE A 12 1.23 1.11 -6.80
C ILE A 12 1.19 0.33 -5.48
N HIS A 13 -0.02 0.05 -5.01
CA HIS A 13 -0.24 -0.77 -3.83
C HIS A 13 -0.99 -2.05 -4.20
N LEU A 14 -0.37 -3.19 -3.94
CA LEU A 14 -0.96 -4.51 -4.07
C LEU A 14 -1.50 -4.94 -2.71
N GLY A 15 -2.77 -4.69 -2.49
CA GLY A 15 -3.50 -5.06 -1.29
C GLY A 15 -4.18 -6.43 -1.42
N SER A 16 -4.92 -6.82 -0.39
CA SER A 16 -5.61 -8.12 -0.35
C SER A 16 -6.85 -8.19 -1.26
N GLU A 17 -7.53 -7.07 -1.50
CA GLU A 17 -8.76 -7.01 -2.30
C GLU A 17 -8.63 -6.15 -3.56
N ASN A 18 -7.64 -5.28 -3.61
CA ASN A 18 -7.47 -4.34 -4.72
C ASN A 18 -6.00 -4.09 -5.00
N ILE A 19 -5.72 -3.82 -6.27
CA ILE A 19 -4.49 -3.17 -6.71
C ILE A 19 -4.86 -1.73 -7.05
N THR A 20 -4.16 -0.77 -6.46
CA THR A 20 -4.35 0.65 -6.76
C THR A 20 -3.07 1.23 -7.35
N MET A 21 -3.20 2.12 -8.31
CA MET A 21 -2.10 2.92 -8.84
C MET A 21 -2.50 4.39 -8.81
N GLN A 22 -1.66 5.22 -8.21
CA GLN A 22 -1.76 6.67 -8.30
C GLN A 22 -0.59 7.20 -9.11
N LEU A 23 -0.87 7.98 -10.12
CA LEU A 23 0.11 8.78 -10.84
C LEU A 23 0.14 10.16 -10.21
N MET A 24 1.33 10.65 -9.91
CA MET A 24 1.50 11.93 -9.23
C MET A 24 2.63 12.76 -9.80
N GLU A 25 2.47 14.06 -9.66
CA GLU A 25 3.53 15.06 -9.83
C GLU A 25 3.88 15.67 -8.47
N TYR A 26 5.13 15.99 -8.26
CA TYR A 26 5.60 16.57 -7.01
C TYR A 26 6.85 17.41 -7.21
N THR A 27 6.99 18.47 -6.38
CA THR A 27 8.24 19.25 -6.25
C THR A 27 8.90 19.02 -4.89
N GLY A 28 8.18 18.46 -3.94
CA GLY A 28 8.61 18.12 -2.59
C GLY A 28 7.50 17.40 -1.82
N LEU A 29 7.74 17.09 -0.55
CA LEU A 29 6.76 16.35 0.27
C LEU A 29 5.47 17.13 0.54
N ASP A 30 5.53 18.49 0.50
CA ASP A 30 4.38 19.35 0.79
C ASP A 30 3.64 19.80 -0.47
N ASP A 31 4.15 19.40 -1.64
CA ASP A 31 3.58 19.77 -2.94
C ASP A 31 3.49 18.52 -3.81
N ILE A 32 2.45 17.73 -3.54
CA ILE A 32 2.13 16.48 -4.25
C ILE A 32 0.75 16.65 -4.87
N ARG A 33 0.67 16.45 -6.18
CA ARG A 33 -0.58 16.47 -6.95
C ARG A 33 -0.84 15.09 -7.56
N ILE A 34 -1.98 14.50 -7.26
CA ILE A 34 -2.44 13.27 -7.91
C ILE A 34 -2.99 13.65 -9.28
N ILE A 35 -2.45 13.03 -10.35
CA ILE A 35 -2.90 13.21 -11.73
C ILE A 35 -4.10 12.32 -12.01
N THR A 36 -3.98 11.04 -11.64
CA THR A 36 -5.04 10.04 -11.82
C THR A 36 -4.85 8.89 -10.84
N GLU A 37 -5.95 8.19 -10.58
CA GLU A 37 -5.99 6.99 -9.76
C GLU A 37 -6.70 5.88 -10.53
N LEU A 38 -6.11 4.68 -10.49
CA LEU A 38 -6.69 3.45 -11.04
C LEU A 38 -6.83 2.44 -9.91
N ARG A 39 -7.94 1.70 -9.95
CA ARG A 39 -8.22 0.64 -8.98
C ARG A 39 -8.75 -0.59 -9.69
N SER A 40 -8.13 -1.74 -9.43
CA SER A 40 -8.52 -3.04 -9.97
C SER A 40 -8.78 -4.02 -8.83
N ARG A 41 -9.91 -4.69 -8.89
CA ARG A 41 -10.28 -5.66 -7.85
C ARG A 41 -9.54 -6.98 -8.05
N VAL A 42 -9.05 -7.55 -6.95
CA VAL A 42 -8.44 -8.89 -6.89
C VAL A 42 -8.96 -9.62 -5.64
N ARG A 43 -8.93 -10.97 -5.64
CA ARG A 43 -9.32 -11.78 -4.47
C ARG A 43 -8.10 -12.42 -3.79
N LEU A 44 -7.00 -11.70 -3.79
CA LEU A 44 -5.73 -12.19 -3.29
C LEU A 44 -5.78 -12.57 -1.79
N GLY A 45 -6.43 -11.75 -0.97
CA GLY A 45 -6.54 -11.99 0.47
C GLY A 45 -7.43 -13.17 0.79
N GLU A 46 -8.60 -13.25 0.15
CA GLU A 46 -9.55 -14.34 0.32
C GLU A 46 -8.88 -15.71 0.08
N GLU A 47 -8.14 -15.83 -1.00
CA GLU A 47 -7.40 -17.04 -1.34
C GLU A 47 -6.22 -17.32 -0.39
N THR A 48 -5.37 -16.30 -0.16
CA THR A 48 -4.14 -16.49 0.62
C THR A 48 -4.42 -16.76 2.09
N PHE A 49 -5.44 -16.14 2.67
CA PHE A 49 -5.76 -16.36 4.09
C PHE A 49 -6.31 -17.77 4.36
N GLN A 50 -7.00 -18.38 3.40
CA GLN A 50 -7.51 -19.75 3.49
C GLN A 50 -6.44 -20.79 3.14
N THR A 51 -5.73 -20.59 2.03
CA THR A 51 -4.88 -21.65 1.44
C THR A 51 -3.40 -21.46 1.73
N ARG A 52 -2.98 -20.31 2.26
CA ARG A 52 -1.58 -19.89 2.43
C ARG A 52 -0.80 -19.76 1.12
N LYS A 53 -1.48 -19.79 -0.02
CA LYS A 53 -0.87 -19.76 -1.35
C LYS A 53 -1.61 -18.79 -2.27
N ILE A 54 -0.91 -18.28 -3.26
CA ILE A 54 -1.45 -17.51 -4.38
C ILE A 54 -1.58 -18.48 -5.55
N SER A 55 -2.81 -18.68 -6.07
CA SER A 55 -3.04 -19.58 -7.21
C SER A 55 -2.45 -19.01 -8.49
N PHE A 56 -2.25 -19.88 -9.45
CA PHE A 56 -1.78 -19.49 -10.78
C PHE A 56 -2.77 -18.55 -11.49
N GLY A 57 -4.09 -18.77 -11.31
CA GLY A 57 -5.13 -17.91 -11.87
C GLY A 57 -5.05 -16.48 -11.32
N THR A 58 -4.92 -16.34 -10.00
CA THR A 58 -4.76 -15.03 -9.34
C THR A 58 -3.44 -14.36 -9.75
N MET A 59 -2.35 -15.11 -9.89
CA MET A 59 -1.07 -14.58 -10.41
C MET A 59 -1.23 -14.01 -11.82
N LEU A 60 -1.89 -14.73 -12.73
CA LEU A 60 -2.13 -14.25 -14.10
C LEU A 60 -2.99 -13.00 -14.11
N GLN A 61 -4.06 -12.96 -13.32
CA GLN A 61 -4.91 -11.77 -13.21
C GLN A 61 -4.10 -10.54 -12.77
N ILE A 62 -3.26 -10.69 -11.74
CA ILE A 62 -2.41 -9.60 -11.23
C ILE A 62 -1.40 -9.15 -12.30
N VAL A 63 -0.80 -10.09 -13.01
CA VAL A 63 0.14 -9.79 -14.11
C VAL A 63 -0.55 -8.96 -15.20
N GLU A 64 -1.75 -9.32 -15.62
CA GLU A 64 -2.48 -8.56 -16.65
C GLU A 64 -2.87 -7.15 -16.17
N ILE A 65 -3.32 -7.00 -14.92
CA ILE A 65 -3.59 -5.68 -14.33
C ILE A 65 -2.31 -4.83 -14.33
N LEU A 66 -1.19 -5.39 -13.89
CA LEU A 66 0.09 -4.66 -13.83
C LEU A 66 0.62 -4.31 -15.22
N LYS A 67 0.42 -5.14 -16.25
CA LYS A 67 0.73 -4.78 -17.64
C LYS A 67 -0.08 -3.56 -18.10
N GLY A 68 -1.39 -3.54 -17.78
CA GLY A 68 -2.24 -2.38 -18.05
C GLY A 68 -1.73 -1.12 -17.34
N TYR A 69 -1.35 -1.23 -16.06
CA TYR A 69 -0.78 -0.09 -15.33
C TYR A 69 0.54 0.40 -15.94
N ARG A 70 1.40 -0.50 -16.39
CA ARG A 70 2.63 -0.13 -17.10
C ARG A 70 2.35 0.59 -18.41
N GLN A 71 1.29 0.22 -19.12
CA GLN A 71 0.87 0.91 -20.33
C GLN A 71 0.44 2.35 -20.01
N VAL A 72 -0.42 2.54 -19.00
CA VAL A 72 -0.85 3.87 -18.55
C VAL A 72 0.35 4.73 -18.13
N MET A 73 1.29 4.18 -17.36
CA MET A 73 2.52 4.90 -17.01
C MET A 73 3.30 5.38 -18.23
N ARG A 74 3.38 4.56 -19.30
CA ARG A 74 4.04 4.94 -20.56
C ARG A 74 3.31 6.07 -21.27
N GLU A 75 2.00 6.03 -21.32
CA GLU A 75 1.15 7.08 -21.93
C GLU A 75 1.33 8.43 -21.23
N TYR A 76 1.52 8.41 -19.90
CA TYR A 76 1.84 9.61 -19.12
C TYR A 76 3.34 9.95 -19.07
N GLY A 77 4.21 9.19 -19.75
CA GLY A 77 5.67 9.41 -19.74
C GLY A 77 6.35 9.16 -18.39
N ILE A 78 5.69 8.44 -17.47
CA ILE A 78 6.17 8.18 -16.12
C ILE A 78 7.01 6.90 -16.10
N LYS A 79 8.27 7.03 -15.65
CA LYS A 79 9.24 5.91 -15.54
C LYS A 79 9.48 5.49 -14.10
N SER A 80 9.44 6.44 -13.16
CA SER A 80 9.68 6.19 -11.74
C SER A 80 8.44 5.57 -11.10
N TYR A 81 8.64 4.51 -10.31
CA TYR A 81 7.55 3.90 -9.58
C TYR A 81 8.00 3.31 -8.25
N ILE A 82 7.03 3.12 -7.36
CA ILE A 82 7.10 2.26 -6.19
C ILE A 82 5.93 1.28 -6.31
N LEU A 83 6.19 -0.03 -6.19
CA LEU A 83 5.16 -1.05 -6.10
C LEU A 83 5.35 -1.83 -4.80
N GLN A 84 4.39 -1.68 -3.90
CA GLN A 84 4.43 -2.31 -2.59
C GLN A 84 3.29 -3.31 -2.44
N ALA A 85 3.60 -4.47 -1.86
CA ALA A 85 2.64 -5.49 -1.47
C ALA A 85 2.62 -5.65 0.05
N THR A 86 1.44 -5.94 0.59
CA THR A 86 1.23 -6.03 2.03
C THR A 86 0.79 -7.44 2.46
N THR A 87 -0.13 -7.56 3.38
CA THR A 87 -0.46 -8.76 4.16
C THR A 87 -0.64 -10.03 3.32
N ALA A 88 -1.45 -10.02 2.29
CA ALA A 88 -1.73 -11.24 1.52
C ALA A 88 -0.48 -11.81 0.83
N VAL A 89 0.34 -10.96 0.20
CA VAL A 89 1.60 -11.42 -0.41
C VAL A 89 2.61 -11.81 0.67
N ARG A 90 2.67 -11.04 1.76
CA ARG A 90 3.61 -11.31 2.87
C ARG A 90 3.38 -12.67 3.50
N GLU A 91 2.13 -13.12 3.62
CA GLU A 91 1.75 -14.38 4.25
C GLU A 91 1.74 -15.57 3.29
N ALA A 92 1.84 -15.34 1.99
CA ALA A 92 1.86 -16.43 1.01
C ALA A 92 3.16 -17.23 1.08
N GLU A 93 3.04 -18.57 1.22
CA GLU A 93 4.18 -19.49 1.23
C GLU A 93 4.93 -19.50 -0.11
N ASN A 94 4.21 -19.34 -1.21
CA ASN A 94 4.78 -19.30 -2.56
C ASN A 94 5.07 -17.86 -3.05
N ARG A 95 5.21 -16.91 -2.12
CA ARG A 95 5.43 -15.48 -2.47
C ARG A 95 6.63 -15.27 -3.38
N GLN A 96 7.75 -15.99 -3.17
CA GLN A 96 8.94 -15.80 -3.98
C GLN A 96 8.67 -16.13 -5.46
N TYR A 97 8.04 -17.26 -5.71
CA TYR A 97 7.61 -17.63 -7.06
C TYR A 97 6.69 -16.58 -7.69
N PHE A 98 5.73 -16.05 -6.92
CA PHE A 98 4.84 -14.97 -7.37
C PHE A 98 5.63 -13.71 -7.75
N LEU A 99 6.57 -13.27 -6.90
CA LEU A 99 7.40 -12.08 -7.15
C LEU A 99 8.23 -12.23 -8.44
N ASP A 100 8.84 -13.39 -8.63
CA ASP A 100 9.64 -13.71 -9.82
C ASP A 100 8.77 -13.72 -11.09
N GLN A 101 7.56 -14.31 -11.04
CA GLN A 101 6.63 -14.30 -12.17
C GLN A 101 6.18 -12.88 -12.54
N VAL A 102 5.88 -12.02 -11.55
CA VAL A 102 5.53 -10.63 -11.81
C VAL A 102 6.71 -9.89 -12.44
N LEU A 103 7.92 -10.03 -11.89
CA LEU A 103 9.11 -9.37 -12.42
C LEU A 103 9.36 -9.77 -13.88
N VAL A 104 9.38 -11.06 -14.18
CA VAL A 104 9.66 -11.57 -15.53
C VAL A 104 8.60 -11.14 -16.54
N LYS A 105 7.32 -11.19 -16.16
CA LYS A 105 6.21 -10.93 -17.08
C LYS A 105 5.87 -9.45 -17.27
N THR A 106 6.17 -8.60 -16.29
CA THR A 106 5.77 -7.18 -16.28
C THR A 106 6.96 -6.22 -16.20
N GLY A 107 8.11 -6.68 -15.73
CA GLY A 107 9.28 -5.86 -15.40
C GLY A 107 9.07 -5.03 -14.12
N PHE A 108 7.98 -5.20 -13.38
CA PHE A 108 7.80 -4.56 -12.08
C PHE A 108 8.49 -5.37 -10.99
N GLN A 109 9.25 -4.68 -10.17
CA GLN A 109 9.79 -5.23 -8.93
C GLN A 109 8.85 -4.87 -7.78
N ILE A 110 8.37 -5.87 -7.04
CA ILE A 110 7.49 -5.68 -5.89
C ILE A 110 8.33 -5.65 -4.61
N GLU A 111 8.14 -4.62 -3.80
CA GLU A 111 8.62 -4.57 -2.41
C GLU A 111 7.55 -5.15 -1.49
N VAL A 112 7.82 -6.26 -0.79
CA VAL A 112 6.92 -6.78 0.24
C VAL A 112 7.21 -6.05 1.55
N VAL A 113 6.27 -5.19 1.94
CA VAL A 113 6.42 -4.35 3.14
C VAL A 113 6.21 -5.19 4.40
N ASN A 114 7.12 -5.10 5.36
CA ASN A 114 6.94 -5.73 6.66
C ASN A 114 5.88 -4.99 7.49
N MET A 115 5.33 -5.68 8.50
CA MET A 115 4.26 -5.17 9.34
C MET A 115 4.61 -3.84 10.03
N SER A 116 5.79 -3.75 10.62
CA SER A 116 6.21 -2.55 11.35
C SER A 116 6.29 -1.32 10.45
N ARG A 117 6.85 -1.49 9.24
CA ARG A 117 6.93 -0.40 8.26
C ARG A 117 5.55 0.00 7.72
N GLU A 118 4.66 -0.98 7.49
CA GLU A 118 3.29 -0.72 7.06
C GLU A 118 2.56 0.15 8.09
N ILE A 119 2.60 -0.23 9.36
CA ILE A 119 1.94 0.50 10.45
C ILE A 119 2.57 1.88 10.64
N TYR A 120 3.90 1.96 10.64
CA TYR A 120 4.59 3.25 10.75
C TYR A 120 4.20 4.21 9.63
N THR A 121 4.13 3.73 8.39
CA THR A 121 3.75 4.55 7.23
C THR A 121 2.31 5.05 7.34
N LYS A 122 1.37 4.19 7.74
CA LYS A 122 -0.03 4.57 7.97
C LYS A 122 -0.16 5.59 9.09
N MET A 123 0.51 5.36 10.21
CA MET A 123 0.56 6.29 11.34
C MET A 123 1.11 7.66 10.93
N ALA A 124 2.28 7.68 10.28
CA ALA A 124 2.91 8.92 9.85
C ALA A 124 2.02 9.71 8.88
N SER A 125 1.37 9.01 7.94
CA SER A 125 0.43 9.63 7.00
C SER A 125 -0.77 10.22 7.72
N LEU A 126 -1.37 9.51 8.67
CA LEU A 126 -2.53 9.98 9.42
C LEU A 126 -2.20 11.18 10.30
N LEU A 127 -1.09 11.12 11.07
CA LEU A 127 -0.64 12.24 11.90
C LEU A 127 -0.40 13.49 11.05
N ARG A 128 0.25 13.33 9.89
CA ARG A 128 0.44 14.45 8.97
C ARG A 128 -0.89 15.01 8.46
N THR A 129 -1.85 14.17 8.12
CA THR A 129 -3.18 14.61 7.66
C THR A 129 -3.90 15.41 8.74
N LEU A 130 -3.86 14.96 9.99
CA LEU A 130 -4.45 15.68 11.12
C LEU A 130 -3.79 17.05 11.34
N GLU A 131 -2.48 17.15 11.21
CA GLU A 131 -1.75 18.41 11.35
C GLU A 131 -2.02 19.39 10.19
N THR A 132 -2.08 18.90 8.95
CA THR A 132 -2.19 19.76 7.76
C THR A 132 -3.62 20.11 7.38
N HIS A 133 -4.59 19.24 7.60
CA HIS A 133 -5.97 19.43 7.15
C HIS A 133 -6.97 19.60 8.30
N GLY A 134 -6.64 19.11 9.49
CA GLY A 134 -7.55 19.12 10.63
C GLY A 134 -7.46 20.36 11.51
N ASN A 135 -6.38 21.16 11.41
CA ASN A 135 -6.06 22.19 12.42
C ASN A 135 -6.22 21.67 13.87
N MET A 136 -6.17 20.35 14.06
CA MET A 136 -6.32 19.72 15.36
C MET A 136 -4.93 19.41 15.92
N PRO A 137 -4.50 20.13 16.95
CA PRO A 137 -3.32 19.72 17.69
C PRO A 137 -3.56 18.33 18.28
N LEU A 138 -2.55 17.48 18.25
CA LEU A 138 -2.65 16.15 18.89
C LEU A 138 -3.02 16.35 20.37
N PRO A 139 -4.04 15.61 20.87
CA PRO A 139 -4.42 15.69 22.28
C PRO A 139 -3.23 15.38 23.19
N ARG A 140 -3.14 16.09 24.33
CA ARG A 140 -2.08 15.87 25.33
C ARG A 140 -2.11 14.44 25.89
N GLU A 141 -3.29 13.87 25.97
CA GLU A 141 -3.54 12.49 26.42
C GLU A 141 -3.02 11.45 25.42
N GLY A 142 -2.75 11.85 24.18
CA GLY A 142 -2.36 10.98 23.07
C GLY A 142 -3.54 10.58 22.19
N VAL A 143 -3.26 9.79 21.16
CA VAL A 143 -4.22 9.32 20.15
C VAL A 143 -4.12 7.81 20.01
N LEU A 144 -5.27 7.13 20.08
CA LEU A 144 -5.39 5.73 19.70
C LEU A 144 -5.86 5.65 18.23
N LEU A 145 -5.02 5.08 17.40
CA LEU A 145 -5.30 4.81 15.99
C LEU A 145 -5.77 3.37 15.85
N ALA A 146 -6.96 3.17 15.29
CA ALA A 146 -7.49 1.86 14.93
C ALA A 146 -7.50 1.75 13.39
N ASP A 147 -6.69 0.85 12.83
CA ASP A 147 -6.61 0.58 11.39
C ASP A 147 -7.26 -0.76 11.09
N ILE A 148 -8.43 -0.74 10.46
CA ILE A 148 -9.16 -1.95 10.07
C ILE A 148 -8.88 -2.22 8.59
N SER A 149 -8.31 -3.39 8.31
CA SER A 149 -7.98 -3.84 6.96
C SER A 149 -8.58 -5.21 6.63
N SER A 150 -8.40 -5.66 5.40
CA SER A 150 -8.82 -7.01 4.98
C SER A 150 -8.14 -8.12 5.79
N GLY A 151 -6.90 -7.94 6.18
CA GLY A 151 -6.08 -8.96 6.85
C GLY A 151 -5.98 -8.82 8.37
N GLY A 152 -6.34 -7.66 8.96
CA GLY A 152 -6.17 -7.46 10.40
C GLY A 152 -6.74 -6.16 10.93
N LEU A 153 -6.73 -6.05 12.27
CA LEU A 153 -6.99 -4.83 13.03
C LEU A 153 -5.68 -4.40 13.71
N GLY A 154 -5.17 -3.24 13.32
CA GLY A 154 -4.03 -2.60 13.96
C GLY A 154 -4.47 -1.58 14.99
N LEU A 155 -3.91 -1.65 16.20
CA LEU A 155 -4.09 -0.64 17.25
C LEU A 155 -2.73 0.00 17.52
N THR A 156 -2.66 1.33 17.44
CA THR A 156 -1.43 2.09 17.70
C THR A 156 -1.76 3.27 18.60
N TYR A 157 -1.18 3.30 19.79
CA TYR A 157 -1.29 4.44 20.69
C TYR A 157 -0.07 5.33 20.56
N VAL A 158 -0.30 6.59 20.23
CA VAL A 158 0.73 7.62 20.03
C VAL A 158 0.54 8.71 21.05
N LYS A 159 1.60 9.05 21.77
CA LYS A 159 1.68 10.19 22.69
C LYS A 159 3.03 10.87 22.53
N ASP A 160 3.04 12.20 22.56
CA ASP A 160 4.25 13.02 22.39
C ASP A 160 5.03 12.68 21.09
N ARG A 161 4.28 12.35 20.00
CA ARG A 161 4.81 11.91 18.70
C ARG A 161 5.57 10.58 18.74
N GLU A 162 5.47 9.83 19.83
CA GLU A 162 6.09 8.52 20.00
C GLU A 162 5.03 7.42 20.07
N VAL A 163 5.32 6.28 19.46
CA VAL A 163 4.51 5.08 19.61
C VAL A 163 4.75 4.49 21.01
N LYS A 164 3.74 4.55 21.85
CA LYS A 164 3.80 3.98 23.23
C LYS A 164 3.28 2.54 23.29
N PHE A 165 2.37 2.19 22.39
CA PHE A 165 1.80 0.84 22.29
C PHE A 165 1.43 0.56 20.85
N GLN A 166 1.63 -0.69 20.44
CA GLN A 166 1.23 -1.18 19.13
C GLN A 166 0.87 -2.65 19.20
N GLN A 167 -0.28 -2.99 18.68
CA GLN A 167 -0.71 -4.38 18.54
C GLN A 167 -1.43 -4.57 17.21
N ASN A 168 -1.21 -5.73 16.59
CA ASN A 168 -1.93 -6.14 15.40
C ASN A 168 -2.63 -7.48 15.65
N LEU A 169 -3.93 -7.49 15.40
CA LEU A 169 -4.78 -8.65 15.56
C LEU A 169 -5.13 -9.19 14.17
N HIS A 170 -5.04 -10.52 13.99
CA HIS A 170 -5.40 -11.19 12.72
C HIS A 170 -6.93 -11.33 12.55
N VAL A 171 -7.66 -10.24 12.79
CA VAL A 171 -9.13 -10.15 12.69
C VAL A 171 -9.50 -9.11 11.64
N GLY A 172 -9.16 -9.38 10.39
CA GLY A 172 -9.47 -8.50 9.25
C GLY A 172 -10.84 -8.81 8.63
N LEU A 173 -11.37 -7.84 7.85
CA LEU A 173 -12.70 -7.95 7.25
C LEU A 173 -12.85 -9.17 6.33
N VAL A 174 -11.79 -9.58 5.63
CA VAL A 174 -11.82 -10.78 4.77
C VAL A 174 -11.72 -12.03 5.60
N ARG A 175 -10.89 -12.05 6.65
CA ARG A 175 -10.74 -13.20 7.55
C ARG A 175 -12.00 -13.52 8.36
N LEU A 176 -12.81 -12.50 8.67
CA LEU A 176 -14.05 -12.68 9.46
C LEU A 176 -15.24 -13.15 8.61
N LYS A 177 -15.11 -13.20 7.28
CA LYS A 177 -16.13 -13.75 6.38
C LYS A 177 -16.06 -15.27 6.21
N GLU A 178 -15.08 -15.88 6.83
CA GLU A 178 -14.87 -17.33 6.89
C GLU A 178 -15.56 -17.91 8.13
#